data_c466d002f78fc2a0b077b12eae3ff360
#
_entry.id   c466d002f78fc2a0b077b12eae3ff360
#
_cell.length_a   1.000
_cell.length_b   1.000
_cell.length_c   1.000
_cell.angle_alpha   90.00
_cell.angle_beta   90.00
_cell.angle_gamma   90.00
#
_symmetry.space_group_name_H-M   'P 1'
#
loop_
_entity.id
_entity.type
_entity.pdbx_description
1 polymer ?
#
loop_
_entity_poly.entity_id
_entity_poly.type
_entity_poly.pdbx_seq_one_letter_code
_entity_poly.pdbx_strand_id
1 'polypeptide(L)'
;TEQYEFLAQVLEIQLEQEYDPMQQVQLLVRIACIHQDALSNYDAAFDDLARILKINQDREYIDRIESLCDILDNTAKLVDVYVEVVANVYEPEKQVAFDNRIADLLRNRLGDEKRAEEFYKTTLEVSSDDAHALEALDEIYTKRESWTDLLEILDAKFNAAKDDETRI
;
A
#
# COMPACT_ATOMS: atom_id res chain seq x y z
N THR A 1 9.76 -28.72 12.43
CA THR A 1 9.51 -27.40 13.04
C THR A 1 10.81 -26.79 13.54
N GLU A 2 11.49 -27.37 14.54
CA GLU A 2 12.75 -26.82 15.13
C GLU A 2 13.85 -26.50 14.11
N GLN A 3 14.03 -27.32 13.08
CA GLN A 3 15.04 -27.08 12.04
C GLN A 3 14.73 -25.82 11.21
N TYR A 4 13.47 -25.55 10.92
CA TYR A 4 13.06 -24.36 10.17
C TYR A 4 13.13 -23.09 11.04
N GLU A 5 12.80 -23.18 12.32
CA GLU A 5 13.01 -22.08 13.27
C GLU A 5 14.49 -21.71 13.37
N PHE A 6 15.36 -22.72 13.49
CA PHE A 6 16.80 -22.48 13.51
C PHE A 6 17.32 -21.89 12.20
N LEU A 7 16.80 -22.36 11.04
CA LEU A 7 17.17 -21.83 9.75
C LEU A 7 16.76 -20.36 9.59
N ALA A 8 15.56 -20.01 10.01
CA ALA A 8 15.10 -18.62 10.01
C ALA A 8 16.01 -17.72 10.86
N GLN A 9 16.37 -18.17 12.08
CA GLN A 9 17.32 -17.44 12.94
C GLN A 9 18.69 -17.23 12.28
N VAL A 10 19.24 -18.24 11.62
CA VAL A 10 20.51 -18.11 10.90
C VAL A 10 20.43 -17.10 9.77
N LEU A 11 19.32 -17.09 9.02
CA LEU A 11 19.10 -16.12 7.95
C LEU A 11 18.91 -14.69 8.51
N GLU A 12 18.27 -14.52 9.68
CA GLU A 12 18.19 -13.22 10.35
C GLU A 12 19.59 -12.69 10.75
N ILE A 13 20.47 -13.54 11.28
CA ILE A 13 21.84 -13.16 11.60
C ILE A 13 22.61 -12.73 10.33
N GLN A 14 22.38 -13.42 9.20
CA GLN A 14 22.96 -13.03 7.92
C GLN A 14 22.42 -11.69 7.44
N LEU A 15 21.13 -11.45 7.61
CA LEU A 15 20.47 -10.22 7.23
C LEU A 15 20.99 -9.01 8.00
N GLU A 16 21.28 -9.15 9.30
CA GLU A 16 21.88 -8.09 10.11
C GLU A 16 23.26 -7.64 9.63
N GLN A 17 23.97 -8.50 8.91
CA GLN A 17 25.32 -8.24 8.38
C GLN A 17 25.30 -7.83 6.90
N GLU A 18 24.14 -7.89 6.25
CA GLU A 18 24.02 -7.59 4.83
C GLU A 18 23.67 -6.10 4.63
N TYR A 19 24.43 -5.45 3.74
CA TYR A 19 24.25 -4.03 3.40
C TYR A 19 23.71 -3.80 2.00
N ASP A 20 23.74 -4.81 1.13
CA ASP A 20 23.16 -4.73 -0.21
C ASP A 20 21.63 -4.90 -0.13
N PRO A 21 20.84 -3.87 -0.52
CA PRO A 21 19.39 -3.94 -0.48
C PRO A 21 18.80 -5.13 -1.24
N MET A 22 19.42 -5.50 -2.37
CA MET A 22 18.93 -6.61 -3.18
C MET A 22 19.18 -7.96 -2.48
N GLN A 23 20.32 -8.13 -1.80
CA GLN A 23 20.61 -9.32 -0.99
C GLN A 23 19.71 -9.36 0.26
N GLN A 24 19.46 -8.23 0.89
CA GLN A 24 18.52 -8.14 2.02
C GLN A 24 17.11 -8.63 1.61
N VAL A 25 16.61 -8.19 0.46
CA VAL A 25 15.32 -8.67 -0.07
C VAL A 25 15.33 -10.17 -0.30
N GLN A 26 16.39 -10.73 -0.88
CA GLN A 26 16.49 -12.18 -1.11
C GLN A 26 16.48 -12.99 0.21
N LEU A 27 17.19 -12.52 1.23
CA LEU A 27 17.18 -13.14 2.56
C LEU A 27 15.79 -13.07 3.19
N LEU A 28 15.16 -11.89 3.17
CA LEU A 28 13.81 -11.67 3.70
C LEU A 28 12.76 -12.55 3.00
N VAL A 29 12.84 -12.70 1.68
CA VAL A 29 11.95 -13.60 0.92
C VAL A 29 12.08 -15.04 1.41
N ARG A 30 13.32 -15.51 1.66
CA ARG A 30 13.56 -16.87 2.18
C ARG A 30 13.00 -17.04 3.60
N ILE A 31 13.16 -16.03 4.47
CA ILE A 31 12.64 -16.03 5.83
C ILE A 31 11.10 -16.05 5.78
N ALA A 32 10.49 -15.18 4.98
CA ALA A 32 9.04 -15.14 4.80
C ALA A 32 8.46 -16.48 4.31
N CYS A 33 9.13 -17.14 3.36
CA CYS A 33 8.71 -18.47 2.90
C CYS A 33 8.83 -19.53 4.01
N ILE A 34 9.87 -19.48 4.84
CA ILE A 34 10.00 -20.41 5.98
C ILE A 34 8.86 -20.18 6.98
N HIS A 35 8.58 -18.92 7.34
CA HIS A 35 7.50 -18.59 8.26
C HIS A 35 6.15 -19.01 7.70
N GLN A 36 5.86 -18.70 6.44
CA GLN A 36 4.59 -19.02 5.80
C GLN A 36 4.39 -20.51 5.56
N ASP A 37 5.35 -21.17 4.87
CA ASP A 37 5.14 -22.49 4.29
C ASP A 37 5.55 -23.64 5.23
N ALA A 38 6.63 -23.44 6.01
CA ALA A 38 7.16 -24.47 6.89
C ALA A 38 6.65 -24.38 8.33
N LEU A 39 6.42 -23.16 8.81
CA LEU A 39 6.00 -22.90 10.18
C LEU A 39 4.53 -22.53 10.31
N SER A 40 3.86 -22.20 9.19
CA SER A 40 2.47 -21.68 9.17
C SER A 40 2.29 -20.45 10.09
N ASN A 41 3.37 -19.67 10.26
CA ASN A 41 3.40 -18.45 11.05
C ASN A 41 3.14 -17.25 10.13
N TYR A 42 1.87 -17.02 9.81
CA TYR A 42 1.45 -15.99 8.88
C TYR A 42 1.72 -14.57 9.40
N ASP A 43 1.69 -14.34 10.71
CA ASP A 43 2.04 -13.03 11.31
C ASP A 43 3.52 -12.69 11.08
N ALA A 44 4.43 -13.63 11.32
CA ALA A 44 5.85 -13.42 11.08
C ALA A 44 6.13 -13.24 9.57
N ALA A 45 5.49 -14.03 8.70
CA ALA A 45 5.62 -13.87 7.27
C ALA A 45 5.11 -12.50 6.78
N PHE A 46 4.02 -11.98 7.37
CA PHE A 46 3.52 -10.63 7.11
C PHE A 46 4.55 -9.56 7.50
N ASP A 47 5.18 -9.69 8.69
CA ASP A 47 6.18 -8.75 9.15
C ASP A 47 7.44 -8.77 8.27
N ASP A 48 7.85 -9.93 7.77
CA ASP A 48 8.95 -10.05 6.81
C ASP A 48 8.64 -9.37 5.47
N LEU A 49 7.41 -9.54 4.95
CA LEU A 49 6.96 -8.85 3.75
C LEU A 49 6.86 -7.34 3.94
N ALA A 50 6.45 -6.88 5.12
CA ALA A 50 6.47 -5.46 5.46
C ALA A 50 7.89 -4.88 5.43
N ARG A 51 8.90 -5.64 5.88
CA ARG A 51 10.32 -5.27 5.77
C ARG A 51 10.78 -5.22 4.32
N ILE A 52 10.36 -6.17 3.49
CA ILE A 52 10.65 -6.17 2.05
C ILE A 52 10.09 -4.91 1.39
N LEU A 53 8.84 -4.54 1.65
CA LEU A 53 8.20 -3.39 1.03
C LEU A 53 8.89 -2.05 1.35
N LYS A 54 9.59 -1.94 2.47
CA LYS A 54 10.41 -0.76 2.79
C LYS A 54 11.65 -0.63 1.88
N ILE A 55 12.07 -1.73 1.25
CA ILE A 55 13.24 -1.79 0.36
C ILE A 55 12.81 -1.86 -1.11
N ASN A 56 11.83 -2.71 -1.41
CA ASN A 56 11.37 -2.99 -2.77
C ASN A 56 9.83 -3.07 -2.79
N GLN A 57 9.20 -2.20 -3.59
CA GLN A 57 7.75 -2.06 -3.74
C GLN A 57 7.23 -2.79 -4.99
N ASP A 58 7.87 -3.88 -5.42
CA ASP A 58 7.41 -4.66 -6.55
C ASP A 58 6.04 -5.29 -6.26
N ARG A 59 5.23 -5.37 -7.31
CA ARG A 59 3.85 -5.84 -7.23
C ARG A 59 3.72 -7.24 -6.59
N GLU A 60 4.69 -8.10 -6.82
CA GLU A 60 4.72 -9.43 -6.23
C GLU A 60 4.64 -9.41 -4.70
N TYR A 61 5.39 -8.51 -4.06
CA TYR A 61 5.40 -8.41 -2.59
C TYR A 61 4.13 -7.75 -2.06
N ILE A 62 3.59 -6.78 -2.82
CA ILE A 62 2.30 -6.15 -2.49
C ILE A 62 1.19 -7.21 -2.52
N ASP A 63 1.08 -7.99 -3.60
CA ASP A 63 0.05 -9.02 -3.74
C ASP A 63 0.16 -10.10 -2.63
N ARG A 64 1.39 -10.45 -2.22
CA ARG A 64 1.62 -11.43 -1.14
C ARG A 64 1.21 -10.90 0.23
N ILE A 65 1.57 -9.66 0.58
CA ILE A 65 1.21 -9.10 1.89
C ILE A 65 -0.30 -8.86 2.00
N GLU A 66 -0.96 -8.46 0.90
CA GLU A 66 -2.41 -8.34 0.83
C GLU A 66 -3.09 -9.69 1.04
N SER A 67 -2.58 -10.76 0.44
CA SER A 67 -3.07 -12.12 0.64
C SER A 67 -2.93 -12.59 2.10
N LEU A 68 -1.81 -12.28 2.75
CA LEU A 68 -1.64 -12.58 4.18
C LEU A 68 -2.53 -11.72 5.07
N CYS A 69 -2.74 -10.45 4.71
CA CYS A 69 -3.69 -9.58 5.40
C CYS A 69 -5.10 -10.18 5.40
N ASP A 70 -5.53 -10.77 4.27
CA ASP A 70 -6.84 -11.42 4.17
C ASP A 70 -6.93 -12.68 5.05
N ILE A 71 -5.85 -13.45 5.14
CA ILE A 71 -5.79 -14.64 6.03
C ILE A 71 -5.84 -14.23 7.51
N LEU A 72 -5.15 -13.13 7.86
CA LEU A 72 -5.04 -12.65 9.24
C LEU A 72 -6.23 -11.76 9.66
N ASP A 73 -7.07 -11.34 8.69
CA ASP A 73 -8.15 -10.37 8.89
C ASP A 73 -7.66 -9.09 9.63
N ASN A 74 -6.48 -8.59 9.26
CA ASN A 74 -5.83 -7.46 9.93
C ASN A 74 -5.53 -6.30 8.97
N THR A 75 -6.58 -5.72 8.41
CA THR A 75 -6.47 -4.58 7.47
C THR A 75 -5.80 -3.35 8.11
N ALA A 76 -6.00 -3.12 9.40
CA ALA A 76 -5.38 -1.98 10.08
C ALA A 76 -3.85 -2.06 10.05
N LYS A 77 -3.28 -3.24 10.30
CA LYS A 77 -1.84 -3.49 10.24
C LYS A 77 -1.28 -3.25 8.83
N LEU A 78 -2.03 -3.65 7.79
CA LEU A 78 -1.63 -3.41 6.40
C LEU A 78 -1.61 -1.91 6.06
N VAL A 79 -2.62 -1.16 6.50
CA VAL A 79 -2.67 0.30 6.35
C VAL A 79 -1.45 0.95 7.01
N ASP A 80 -1.11 0.56 8.24
CA ASP A 80 0.04 1.11 8.95
C ASP A 80 1.35 0.82 8.19
N VAL A 81 1.53 -0.38 7.65
CA VAL A 81 2.68 -0.73 6.80
C VAL A 81 2.75 0.15 5.56
N TYR A 82 1.64 0.34 4.85
CA TYR A 82 1.63 1.16 3.64
C TYR A 82 1.90 2.64 3.92
N VAL A 83 1.40 3.18 5.04
CA VAL A 83 1.71 4.54 5.50
C VAL A 83 3.22 4.70 5.75
N GLU A 84 3.87 3.73 6.40
CA GLU A 84 5.31 3.75 6.61
C GLU A 84 6.11 3.63 5.30
N VAL A 85 5.63 2.83 4.35
CA VAL A 85 6.27 2.64 3.04
C VAL A 85 6.18 3.93 2.22
N VAL A 86 4.98 4.51 2.07
CA VAL A 86 4.77 5.70 1.22
C VAL A 86 5.56 6.92 1.73
N ALA A 87 5.77 7.02 3.04
CA ALA A 87 6.57 8.09 3.63
C ALA A 87 8.03 8.14 3.13
N ASN A 88 8.53 7.04 2.55
CA ASN A 88 9.90 6.92 2.03
C ASN A 88 9.94 6.65 0.51
N VAL A 89 8.82 6.73 -0.17
CA VAL A 89 8.71 6.59 -1.63
C VAL A 89 8.73 7.98 -2.26
N TYR A 90 9.64 8.20 -3.19
CA TYR A 90 9.84 9.50 -3.85
C TYR A 90 9.34 9.50 -5.31
N GLU A 91 9.03 8.34 -5.88
CA GLU A 91 8.47 8.22 -7.20
C GLU A 91 6.97 8.56 -7.20
N PRO A 92 6.53 9.62 -7.90
CA PRO A 92 5.14 10.10 -7.86
C PRO A 92 4.12 9.02 -8.21
N GLU A 93 4.41 8.19 -9.20
CA GLU A 93 3.51 7.10 -9.62
C GLU A 93 3.31 6.05 -8.52
N LYS A 94 4.38 5.74 -7.76
CA LYS A 94 4.28 4.82 -6.63
C LYS A 94 3.56 5.47 -5.45
N GLN A 95 3.81 6.76 -5.17
CA GLN A 95 3.09 7.49 -4.13
C GLN A 95 1.59 7.45 -4.39
N VAL A 96 1.14 7.85 -5.58
CA VAL A 96 -0.26 7.77 -6.02
C VAL A 96 -0.83 6.36 -5.84
N ALA A 97 -0.08 5.33 -6.25
CA ALA A 97 -0.54 3.96 -6.14
C ALA A 97 -0.72 3.50 -4.68
N PHE A 98 0.17 3.90 -3.77
CA PHE A 98 0.04 3.58 -2.34
C PHE A 98 -1.04 4.40 -1.65
N ASP A 99 -1.12 5.71 -1.92
CA ASP A 99 -2.16 6.57 -1.33
C ASP A 99 -3.56 6.09 -1.71
N ASN A 100 -3.77 5.73 -2.97
CA ASN A 100 -5.04 5.15 -3.42
C ASN A 100 -5.33 3.80 -2.73
N ARG A 101 -4.33 2.90 -2.58
CA ARG A 101 -4.51 1.63 -1.83
C ARG A 101 -4.88 1.86 -0.37
N ILE A 102 -4.19 2.80 0.29
CA ILE A 102 -4.47 3.15 1.69
C ILE A 102 -5.91 3.67 1.81
N ALA A 103 -6.28 4.59 0.92
CA ALA A 103 -7.63 5.17 0.90
C ALA A 103 -8.72 4.11 0.68
N ASP A 104 -8.50 3.19 -0.27
CA ASP A 104 -9.42 2.10 -0.55
C ASP A 104 -9.58 1.15 0.65
N LEU A 105 -8.49 0.77 1.32
CA LEU A 105 -8.53 -0.07 2.52
C LEU A 105 -9.26 0.62 3.67
N LEU A 106 -8.98 1.90 3.90
CA LEU A 106 -9.65 2.71 4.91
C LEU A 106 -11.15 2.81 4.64
N ARG A 107 -11.54 3.12 3.41
CA ARG A 107 -12.93 3.31 3.02
C ARG A 107 -13.71 1.99 3.03
N ASN A 108 -13.20 0.98 2.32
CA ASN A 108 -13.97 -0.21 1.96
C ASN A 108 -13.91 -1.30 3.03
N ARG A 109 -12.80 -1.38 3.80
CA ARG A 109 -12.59 -2.44 4.80
C ARG A 109 -12.69 -1.94 6.24
N LEU A 110 -12.22 -0.72 6.52
CA LEU A 110 -12.24 -0.15 7.87
C LEU A 110 -13.41 0.82 8.10
N GLY A 111 -14.08 1.28 7.04
CA GLY A 111 -15.19 2.23 7.13
C GLY A 111 -14.76 3.64 7.56
N ASP A 112 -13.47 3.94 7.49
CA ASP A 112 -12.92 5.25 7.86
C ASP A 112 -12.87 6.18 6.63
N GLU A 113 -14.07 6.65 6.22
CA GLU A 113 -14.19 7.56 5.08
C GLU A 113 -13.43 8.88 5.28
N LYS A 114 -13.23 9.32 6.54
CA LYS A 114 -12.55 10.59 6.79
C LYS A 114 -11.06 10.49 6.47
N ARG A 115 -10.38 9.45 6.96
CA ARG A 115 -8.98 9.22 6.62
C ARG A 115 -8.81 8.86 5.15
N ALA A 116 -9.74 8.11 4.56
CA ALA A 116 -9.72 7.81 3.14
C ALA A 116 -9.77 9.08 2.29
N GLU A 117 -10.64 10.04 2.63
CA GLU A 117 -10.71 11.35 1.97
C GLU A 117 -9.37 12.09 2.01
N GLU A 118 -8.67 12.07 3.16
CA GLU A 118 -7.36 12.71 3.30
C GLU A 118 -6.34 12.10 2.32
N PHE A 119 -6.28 10.78 2.19
CA PHE A 119 -5.37 10.10 1.26
C PHE A 119 -5.74 10.33 -0.22
N TYR A 120 -7.03 10.32 -0.59
CA TYR A 120 -7.42 10.67 -1.96
C TYR A 120 -7.05 12.14 -2.31
N LYS A 121 -7.15 13.07 -1.35
CA LYS A 121 -6.67 14.44 -1.55
C LYS A 121 -5.16 14.50 -1.75
N THR A 122 -4.39 13.75 -0.96
CA THR A 122 -2.94 13.65 -1.14
C THR A 122 -2.59 13.10 -2.53
N THR A 123 -3.33 12.10 -3.02
CA THR A 123 -3.21 11.62 -4.40
C THR A 123 -3.38 12.75 -5.42
N LEU A 124 -4.39 13.60 -5.26
CA LEU A 124 -4.65 14.72 -6.17
C LEU A 124 -3.62 15.85 -6.06
N GLU A 125 -2.93 15.99 -4.93
CA GLU A 125 -1.79 16.91 -4.80
C GLU A 125 -0.59 16.46 -5.65
N VAL A 126 -0.41 15.14 -5.83
CA VAL A 126 0.65 14.55 -6.66
C VAL A 126 0.24 14.41 -8.12
N SER A 127 -1.00 13.98 -8.38
CA SER A 127 -1.59 13.77 -9.70
C SER A 127 -3.01 14.32 -9.70
N SER A 128 -3.16 15.58 -10.14
CA SER A 128 -4.44 16.31 -10.08
C SER A 128 -5.53 15.75 -11.00
N ASP A 129 -5.16 14.87 -11.94
CA ASP A 129 -6.03 14.20 -12.91
C ASP A 129 -6.23 12.70 -12.61
N ASP A 130 -5.81 12.23 -11.42
CA ASP A 130 -6.01 10.83 -11.04
C ASP A 130 -7.50 10.48 -11.00
N ALA A 131 -7.95 9.69 -11.98
CA ALA A 131 -9.35 9.36 -12.17
C ALA A 131 -9.94 8.58 -10.98
N HIS A 132 -9.13 7.72 -10.33
CA HIS A 132 -9.59 6.92 -9.21
C HIS A 132 -9.90 7.78 -7.98
N ALA A 133 -8.98 8.67 -7.60
CA ALA A 133 -9.18 9.60 -6.48
C ALA A 133 -10.34 10.57 -6.74
N LEU A 134 -10.45 11.12 -7.97
CA LEU A 134 -11.55 11.99 -8.35
C LEU A 134 -12.91 11.29 -8.27
N GLU A 135 -13.02 10.04 -8.72
CA GLU A 135 -14.26 9.26 -8.65
C GLU A 135 -14.63 8.96 -7.19
N ALA A 136 -13.65 8.53 -6.38
CA ALA A 136 -13.87 8.22 -4.98
C ALA A 136 -14.33 9.44 -4.16
N LEU A 137 -13.75 10.62 -4.38
CA LEU A 137 -14.13 11.85 -3.71
C LEU A 137 -15.50 12.37 -4.16
N ASP A 138 -15.82 12.23 -5.45
CA ASP A 138 -17.16 12.54 -5.98
C ASP A 138 -18.25 11.73 -5.25
N GLU A 139 -18.06 10.41 -5.12
CA GLU A 139 -18.99 9.55 -4.38
C GLU A 139 -19.10 9.93 -2.90
N ILE A 140 -17.97 10.21 -2.23
CA ILE A 140 -17.95 10.62 -0.83
C ILE A 140 -18.71 11.93 -0.63
N TYR A 141 -18.45 12.95 -1.46
CA TYR A 141 -19.08 14.26 -1.31
C TYR A 141 -20.54 14.26 -1.74
N THR A 142 -20.90 13.50 -2.77
CA THR A 142 -22.31 13.30 -3.14
C THR A 142 -23.10 12.66 -2.00
N LYS A 143 -22.58 11.61 -1.38
CA LYS A 143 -23.22 10.91 -0.26
C LYS A 143 -23.37 11.78 0.99
N ARG A 144 -22.39 12.68 1.24
CA ARG A 144 -22.42 13.63 2.37
C ARG A 144 -23.19 14.92 2.07
N GLU A 145 -23.64 15.12 0.85
CA GLU A 145 -24.26 16.37 0.38
C GLU A 145 -23.32 17.59 0.55
N SER A 146 -22.00 17.38 0.43
CA SER A 146 -20.97 18.41 0.55
C SER A 146 -20.78 19.13 -0.78
N TRP A 147 -21.77 19.95 -1.15
CA TRP A 147 -21.90 20.54 -2.49
C TRP A 147 -20.70 21.43 -2.88
N THR A 148 -20.08 22.11 -1.94
CA THR A 148 -18.90 22.96 -2.20
C THR A 148 -17.70 22.12 -2.62
N ASP A 149 -17.40 21.07 -1.83
CA ASP A 149 -16.28 20.16 -2.13
C ASP A 149 -16.54 19.38 -3.42
N LEU A 150 -17.80 18.98 -3.65
CA LEU A 150 -18.21 18.31 -4.88
C LEU A 150 -17.97 19.18 -6.13
N LEU A 151 -18.26 20.48 -6.06
CA LEU A 151 -18.01 21.40 -7.18
C LEU A 151 -16.52 21.45 -7.53
N GLU A 152 -15.62 21.48 -6.56
CA GLU A 152 -14.17 21.45 -6.79
C GLU A 152 -13.74 20.18 -7.52
N ILE A 153 -14.29 19.03 -7.12
CA ILE A 153 -13.99 17.75 -7.79
C ILE A 153 -14.55 17.70 -9.21
N LEU A 154 -15.76 18.21 -9.43
CA LEU A 154 -16.36 18.26 -10.79
C LEU A 154 -15.57 19.19 -11.71
N ASP A 155 -15.08 20.31 -11.22
CA ASP A 155 -14.19 21.20 -11.98
C ASP A 155 -12.85 20.52 -12.31
N ALA A 156 -12.29 19.76 -11.38
CA ALA A 156 -11.06 18.97 -11.64
C ALA A 156 -11.31 17.88 -12.69
N LYS A 157 -12.39 17.12 -12.60
CA LYS A 157 -12.80 16.12 -13.60
C LYS A 157 -12.99 16.76 -14.99
N PHE A 158 -13.62 17.94 -15.07
CA PHE A 158 -13.81 18.63 -16.32
C PHE A 158 -12.48 19.06 -16.96
N ASN A 159 -11.54 19.56 -16.16
CA ASN A 159 -10.23 19.97 -16.65
C ASN A 159 -9.40 18.76 -17.12
N ALA A 160 -9.41 17.65 -16.37
CA ALA A 160 -8.75 16.41 -16.76
C ALA A 160 -9.28 15.88 -18.11
N ALA A 161 -10.59 15.86 -18.31
CA ALA A 161 -11.21 15.43 -19.57
C ALA A 161 -10.83 16.32 -20.77
N LYS A 162 -10.71 17.64 -20.53
CA LYS A 162 -10.31 18.59 -21.57
C LYS A 162 -8.84 18.42 -21.99
N ASP A 163 -7.96 18.11 -21.04
CA ASP A 163 -6.55 17.87 -21.32
C ASP A 163 -6.35 16.56 -22.10
N ASP A 164 -7.15 15.55 -21.90
CA ASP A 164 -7.15 14.32 -22.68
C ASP A 164 -7.58 14.56 -24.14
N GLU A 165 -8.62 15.38 -24.37
CA GLU A 165 -9.04 15.76 -25.74
C GLU A 165 -7.97 16.55 -26.50
N THR A 166 -7.12 17.30 -25.81
CA THR A 166 -6.04 18.09 -26.43
C THR A 166 -4.77 17.28 -26.70
N ARG A 167 -4.63 16.08 -26.13
CA ARG A 167 -3.49 15.16 -26.32
C ARG A 167 -3.66 14.21 -27.53
N ILE A 168 -4.83 14.20 -28.18
CA ILE A 168 -5.13 13.41 -29.38
C ILE A 168 -4.86 14.25 -30.62
#